data_28916ecc495732223c401b226bb155ef
#
_entry.id   28916ecc495732223c401b226bb155ef
#
_cell.length_a   1.000
_cell.length_b   1.000
_cell.length_c   1.000
_cell.angle_alpha   90.00
_cell.angle_beta   90.00
_cell.angle_gamma   90.00
#
_symmetry.space_group_name_H-M   'P 1'
#
loop_
_entity.id
_entity.type
_entity.pdbx_description
1 polymer ?
#
loop_
_entity_poly.entity_id
_entity_poly.type
_entity_poly.pdbx_seq_one_letter_code
_entity_poly.pdbx_strand_id
1 'polypeptide(L)'
;MVDLFTTYEDLKITAPGMSRQAFVSMLECRTKLFGRSGKICGDTMQRAFLEWAYAKFEVDKLSQVQHFQCPACTPYMLAVAVDGNRKLYRFKSQPGPDGFFDGVFLANDADVSSFVDYIHETTGHNPGKGRCGAGQWTAARESANKSGNKLDEEGVEVAVCRHGVLLKGLNMFRGEIFAYPLYLQKQLASQTVQFFCSDVVCKYWPYLQKVVGHCPELEDLLNMRPFLSIMHAKAHSWMCELKWGGRNQEGAGTTIGEEVEQVNSFLSRAAICSKYMSKAVRTDMLTIQASGWNKRKAENLDRTLAKRYIKTVQRIAEATKDLEKLTTELSLQQDTVQQWVSDVQQWTSGATIQNDLQRTIEGLYLGIKQRKFQLYRQSGGNKRRHQLRRKIAVEKKALEVAINDHNATVGEVEKLPPPNELLAVDNYSWPWECHGDMERKKKVFDKVMLLARLKEEEFIVVREVKQHMEYMRSVAGLIEEFTFQLTEDTTGKCSTEGLMEKGREGLLCVLKRRLREVEAQLAKARTTYKCILGLQTLPLDDFSEEEDSENTSSTDEELGE
;
A
#
# COMPACT_ATOMS: atom_id res chain seq x y z
N MET A 1 3.24 22.41 -28.79
CA MET A 1 2.04 21.92 -28.04
C MET A 1 2.39 20.68 -27.24
N VAL A 2 3.06 19.67 -27.82
CA VAL A 2 3.53 18.46 -27.11
C VAL A 2 4.36 18.82 -25.89
N ASP A 3 5.39 19.66 -26.01
CA ASP A 3 6.26 20.08 -24.88
C ASP A 3 5.46 20.77 -23.75
N LEU A 4 4.41 21.52 -24.10
CA LEU A 4 3.56 22.17 -23.11
C LEU A 4 2.78 21.14 -22.28
N PHE A 5 2.21 20.14 -22.94
CA PHE A 5 1.42 19.10 -22.28
C PHE A 5 2.32 18.15 -21.50
N THR A 6 3.51 17.80 -22.00
CA THR A 6 4.51 17.04 -21.26
C THR A 6 4.93 17.79 -19.99
N THR A 7 5.22 19.09 -20.10
CA THR A 7 5.55 19.93 -18.93
C THR A 7 4.41 19.97 -17.92
N TYR A 8 3.15 20.06 -18.40
CA TYR A 8 1.99 20.08 -17.50
C TYR A 8 1.77 18.71 -16.82
N GLU A 9 1.96 17.61 -17.55
CA GLU A 9 1.94 16.24 -16.99
C GLU A 9 3.00 16.08 -15.89
N ASP A 10 4.25 16.43 -16.18
CA ASP A 10 5.36 16.34 -15.22
C ASP A 10 5.10 17.17 -13.96
N LEU A 11 4.57 18.38 -14.12
CA LEU A 11 4.17 19.22 -12.99
C LEU A 11 3.03 18.59 -12.18
N LYS A 12 2.05 17.96 -12.83
CA LYS A 12 0.94 17.26 -12.14
C LYS A 12 1.41 16.02 -11.39
N ILE A 13 2.44 15.35 -11.87
CA ILE A 13 3.05 14.20 -11.20
C ILE A 13 3.96 14.65 -10.05
N THR A 14 4.75 15.71 -10.25
CA THR A 14 5.71 16.20 -9.25
C THR A 14 5.01 17.01 -8.15
N ALA A 15 4.04 17.84 -8.53
CA ALA A 15 3.25 18.68 -7.64
C ALA A 15 1.74 18.40 -7.81
N PRO A 16 1.22 17.26 -7.30
CA PRO A 16 -0.17 16.83 -7.52
C PRO A 16 -1.23 17.87 -7.11
N GLY A 17 -0.93 18.66 -6.09
CA GLY A 17 -1.80 19.73 -5.58
C GLY A 17 -1.83 21.00 -6.45
N MET A 18 -0.99 21.12 -7.48
CA MET A 18 -1.01 22.29 -8.35
C MET A 18 -2.32 22.40 -9.12
N SER A 19 -3.00 23.54 -8.99
CA SER A 19 -4.27 23.76 -9.70
C SER A 19 -4.05 24.06 -11.18
N ARG A 20 -5.03 23.69 -12.01
CA ARG A 20 -5.09 24.11 -13.43
C ARG A 20 -4.95 25.63 -13.57
N GLN A 21 -5.68 26.37 -12.72
CA GLN A 21 -5.67 27.84 -12.76
C GLN A 21 -4.29 28.42 -12.51
N ALA A 22 -3.51 27.84 -11.57
CA ALA A 22 -2.14 28.28 -11.31
C ALA A 22 -1.25 28.13 -12.54
N PHE A 23 -1.36 27.01 -13.25
CA PHE A 23 -0.59 26.78 -14.47
C PHE A 23 -1.01 27.74 -15.60
N VAL A 24 -2.32 27.92 -15.84
CA VAL A 24 -2.83 28.87 -16.82
C VAL A 24 -2.37 30.30 -16.52
N SER A 25 -2.47 30.75 -15.25
CA SER A 25 -2.01 32.06 -14.83
C SER A 25 -0.52 32.26 -15.07
N MET A 26 0.31 31.24 -14.80
CA MET A 26 1.74 31.26 -15.10
C MET A 26 1.99 31.44 -16.61
N LEU A 27 1.27 30.69 -17.46
CA LEU A 27 1.38 30.81 -18.91
C LEU A 27 0.96 32.21 -19.40
N GLU A 28 -0.11 32.79 -18.86
CA GLU A 28 -0.57 34.14 -19.20
C GLU A 28 0.46 35.20 -18.80
N CYS A 29 1.09 35.09 -17.61
CA CYS A 29 2.16 35.97 -17.19
C CYS A 29 3.35 35.91 -18.14
N ARG A 30 3.78 34.71 -18.54
CA ARG A 30 4.87 34.53 -19.51
C ARG A 30 4.52 35.11 -20.89
N THR A 31 3.29 34.88 -21.36
CA THR A 31 2.82 35.39 -22.65
C THR A 31 2.88 36.90 -22.67
N LYS A 32 2.44 37.60 -21.59
CA LYS A 32 2.53 39.05 -21.45
C LYS A 32 3.99 39.54 -21.44
N LEU A 33 4.87 38.82 -20.74
CA LEU A 33 6.31 39.16 -20.69
C LEU A 33 6.94 39.18 -22.10
N PHE A 34 6.49 38.29 -22.99
CA PHE A 34 6.95 38.26 -24.38
C PHE A 34 6.10 39.13 -25.35
N GLY A 35 5.37 40.13 -24.83
CA GLY A 35 4.66 41.10 -25.63
C GLY A 35 3.38 40.57 -26.30
N ARG A 36 2.85 39.43 -25.90
CA ARG A 36 1.59 38.89 -26.43
C ARG A 36 0.44 39.20 -25.48
N SER A 37 -0.75 39.43 -26.04
CA SER A 37 -1.99 39.64 -25.28
C SER A 37 -2.95 38.47 -25.53
N GLY A 38 -3.81 38.20 -24.55
CA GLY A 38 -4.85 37.19 -24.66
C GLY A 38 -5.08 36.47 -23.34
N LYS A 39 -6.21 35.77 -23.26
CA LYS A 39 -6.56 34.88 -22.15
C LYS A 39 -6.54 33.43 -22.61
N ILE A 40 -6.07 32.54 -21.77
CA ILE A 40 -6.08 31.10 -22.02
C ILE A 40 -7.36 30.54 -21.40
N CYS A 41 -8.20 29.89 -22.20
CA CYS A 41 -9.34 29.15 -21.69
C CYS A 41 -8.85 27.89 -20.96
N GLY A 42 -8.96 27.88 -19.62
CA GLY A 42 -8.50 26.77 -18.80
C GLY A 42 -9.25 25.46 -19.07
N ASP A 43 -10.55 25.52 -19.38
CA ASP A 43 -11.34 24.32 -19.66
C ASP A 43 -10.94 23.68 -21.00
N THR A 44 -10.75 24.49 -22.05
CA THR A 44 -10.27 24.01 -23.35
C THR A 44 -8.86 23.40 -23.22
N MET A 45 -7.96 24.10 -22.50
CA MET A 45 -6.61 23.57 -22.25
C MET A 45 -6.64 22.23 -21.51
N GLN A 46 -7.48 22.11 -20.47
CA GLN A 46 -7.58 20.87 -19.69
C GLN A 46 -8.14 19.73 -20.56
N ARG A 47 -9.18 19.99 -21.35
CA ARG A 47 -9.74 18.96 -22.22
C ARG A 47 -8.71 18.49 -23.26
N ALA A 48 -8.04 19.41 -23.94
CA ALA A 48 -7.00 19.07 -24.90
C ALA A 48 -5.81 18.33 -24.25
N PHE A 49 -5.46 18.67 -23.01
CA PHE A 49 -4.46 17.93 -22.25
C PHE A 49 -4.90 16.49 -21.97
N LEU A 50 -6.14 16.27 -21.53
CA LEU A 50 -6.65 14.93 -21.23
C LEU A 50 -6.77 14.08 -22.49
N GLU A 51 -7.22 14.65 -23.61
CA GLU A 51 -7.22 13.98 -24.92
C GLU A 51 -5.82 13.56 -25.36
N TRP A 52 -4.85 14.47 -25.22
CA TRP A 52 -3.44 14.18 -25.51
C TRP A 52 -2.87 13.08 -24.61
N ALA A 53 -3.14 13.16 -23.30
CA ALA A 53 -2.68 12.17 -22.34
C ALA A 53 -3.28 10.77 -22.62
N TYR A 54 -4.54 10.73 -23.02
CA TYR A 54 -5.20 9.48 -23.40
C TYR A 54 -4.64 8.92 -24.72
N ALA A 55 -4.45 9.77 -25.75
CA ALA A 55 -3.80 9.34 -26.99
C ALA A 55 -2.40 8.78 -26.74
N LYS A 56 -1.61 9.42 -25.87
CA LYS A 56 -0.31 8.92 -25.43
C LYS A 56 -0.43 7.56 -24.72
N PHE A 57 -1.41 7.41 -23.82
CA PHE A 57 -1.67 6.16 -23.12
C PHE A 57 -2.02 5.02 -24.08
N GLU A 58 -2.84 5.28 -25.12
CA GLU A 58 -3.16 4.27 -26.15
C GLU A 58 -1.92 3.90 -26.99
N VAL A 59 -1.06 4.86 -27.33
CA VAL A 59 0.22 4.59 -27.98
C VAL A 59 1.15 3.79 -27.07
N ASP A 60 1.19 4.10 -25.79
CA ASP A 60 1.95 3.35 -24.78
C ASP A 60 1.47 1.88 -24.70
N LYS A 61 0.16 1.63 -24.75
CA LYS A 61 -0.40 0.25 -24.80
C LYS A 61 0.06 -0.51 -26.04
N LEU A 62 -0.02 0.13 -27.22
CA LEU A 62 0.47 -0.46 -28.46
C LEU A 62 1.99 -0.76 -28.41
N SER A 63 2.76 0.04 -27.68
CA SER A 63 4.19 -0.18 -27.46
C SER A 63 4.51 -1.01 -26.20
N GLN A 64 3.57 -1.82 -25.74
CA GLN A 64 3.69 -2.77 -24.64
C GLN A 64 4.03 -2.15 -23.28
N VAL A 65 3.64 -0.91 -23.03
CA VAL A 65 3.74 -0.27 -21.71
C VAL A 65 2.55 -0.69 -20.85
N GLN A 66 2.81 -1.38 -19.76
CA GLN A 66 1.80 -1.80 -18.78
C GLN A 66 1.84 -0.88 -17.56
N HIS A 67 1.00 0.17 -17.55
CA HIS A 67 1.04 1.25 -16.55
C HIS A 67 0.74 0.79 -15.12
N PHE A 68 -0.05 -0.28 -14.94
CA PHE A 68 -0.52 -0.77 -13.65
C PHE A 68 -0.09 -2.22 -13.36
N GLN A 69 1.07 -2.60 -13.87
CA GLN A 69 1.69 -3.89 -13.65
C GLN A 69 3.12 -3.72 -13.12
N CYS A 70 3.49 -4.51 -12.11
CA CYS A 70 4.84 -4.48 -11.58
C CYS A 70 5.74 -5.49 -12.30
N PRO A 71 6.84 -5.06 -12.93
CA PRO A 71 7.74 -5.97 -13.64
C PRO A 71 8.36 -7.06 -12.76
N ALA A 72 8.59 -6.80 -11.47
CA ALA A 72 9.16 -7.78 -10.54
C ALA A 72 8.12 -8.68 -9.88
N CYS A 73 6.81 -8.39 -10.04
CA CYS A 73 5.71 -9.18 -9.48
C CYS A 73 4.98 -10.02 -10.53
N THR A 74 5.38 -9.95 -11.78
CA THR A 74 4.71 -10.67 -12.87
C THR A 74 5.56 -11.85 -13.30
N PRO A 75 5.01 -13.08 -13.38
CA PRO A 75 3.60 -13.44 -13.12
C PRO A 75 3.27 -13.73 -11.64
N TYR A 76 4.25 -13.82 -10.75
CA TYR A 76 4.05 -14.22 -9.35
C TYR A 76 4.23 -13.04 -8.41
N MET A 77 3.16 -12.68 -7.72
CA MET A 77 3.13 -11.57 -6.77
C MET A 77 3.21 -12.08 -5.33
N LEU A 78 4.26 -11.70 -4.60
CA LEU A 78 4.40 -12.11 -3.20
C LEU A 78 3.31 -11.51 -2.33
N ALA A 79 3.11 -10.20 -2.41
CA ALA A 79 2.18 -9.52 -1.54
C ALA A 79 1.52 -8.32 -2.21
N VAL A 80 0.26 -8.09 -1.87
CA VAL A 80 -0.51 -6.90 -2.17
C VAL A 80 -0.99 -6.26 -0.87
N ALA A 81 -0.81 -4.95 -0.72
CA ALA A 81 -1.33 -4.15 0.38
C ALA A 81 -2.52 -3.33 -0.10
N VAL A 82 -3.60 -3.32 0.69
CA VAL A 82 -4.83 -2.60 0.38
C VAL A 82 -5.20 -1.70 1.55
N ASP A 83 -5.49 -0.44 1.23
CA ASP A 83 -5.90 0.57 2.22
C ASP A 83 -6.74 1.68 1.60
N GLY A 84 -7.58 2.31 2.42
CA GLY A 84 -8.48 3.40 2.08
C GLY A 84 -7.88 4.78 2.34
N ASN A 85 -8.00 5.69 1.36
CA ASN A 85 -7.59 7.08 1.49
C ASN A 85 -8.80 8.02 1.52
N ARG A 86 -9.28 8.33 2.72
CA ARG A 86 -10.41 9.24 2.94
C ARG A 86 -10.09 10.71 2.64
N LYS A 87 -8.82 11.11 2.53
CA LYS A 87 -8.45 12.48 2.13
C LYS A 87 -8.87 12.77 0.68
N LEU A 88 -9.01 11.74 -0.14
CA LEU A 88 -9.44 11.83 -1.53
C LEU A 88 -10.98 11.81 -1.69
N TYR A 89 -11.72 12.40 -0.78
CA TYR A 89 -13.16 12.60 -0.94
C TYR A 89 -13.48 13.61 -2.05
N ARG A 90 -14.71 13.57 -2.60
CA ARG A 90 -15.21 14.51 -3.60
C ARG A 90 -16.60 15.03 -3.24
N PHE A 91 -16.78 16.32 -3.44
CA PHE A 91 -18.11 16.94 -3.32
C PHE A 91 -18.96 16.66 -4.55
N LYS A 92 -20.28 16.55 -4.34
CA LYS A 92 -21.23 16.50 -5.44
C LYS A 92 -21.07 17.71 -6.34
N SER A 93 -20.94 17.48 -7.64
CA SER A 93 -20.83 18.50 -8.67
C SER A 93 -21.80 18.21 -9.80
N GLN A 94 -22.05 19.22 -10.65
CA GLN A 94 -22.80 19.01 -11.87
C GLN A 94 -22.11 17.93 -12.74
N PRO A 95 -22.87 17.11 -13.49
CA PRO A 95 -22.32 16.22 -14.48
C PRO A 95 -21.38 16.98 -15.41
N GLY A 96 -20.19 16.47 -15.61
CA GLY A 96 -19.22 16.99 -16.58
C GLY A 96 -19.24 16.15 -17.85
N PRO A 97 -18.38 16.49 -18.83
CA PRO A 97 -18.16 15.64 -20.00
C PRO A 97 -17.63 14.26 -19.57
N ASP A 98 -17.80 13.26 -20.42
CA ASP A 98 -17.26 11.93 -20.22
C ASP A 98 -15.74 11.95 -20.05
N GLY A 99 -15.22 11.02 -19.24
CA GLY A 99 -13.80 10.83 -19.01
C GLY A 99 -13.16 9.96 -20.08
N PHE A 100 -11.84 9.98 -20.11
CA PHE A 100 -11.04 9.18 -21.03
C PHE A 100 -10.53 7.89 -20.41
N PHE A 101 -10.29 7.88 -19.08
CA PHE A 101 -9.62 6.80 -18.36
C PHE A 101 -10.55 5.99 -17.44
N ASP A 102 -11.85 5.93 -17.77
CA ASP A 102 -12.79 5.14 -16.97
C ASP A 102 -12.42 3.66 -16.98
N GLY A 103 -12.45 3.01 -15.82
CA GLY A 103 -12.08 1.60 -15.65
C GLY A 103 -10.58 1.28 -15.76
N VAL A 104 -9.72 2.24 -16.14
CA VAL A 104 -8.26 2.00 -16.30
C VAL A 104 -7.59 1.77 -14.95
N PHE A 105 -7.43 2.80 -14.13
CA PHE A 105 -6.89 2.69 -12.77
C PHE A 105 -8.00 2.46 -11.74
N LEU A 106 -8.97 3.37 -11.70
CA LEU A 106 -10.13 3.21 -10.84
C LEU A 106 -11.12 2.25 -11.51
N ALA A 107 -11.60 1.26 -10.76
CA ALA A 107 -12.63 0.35 -11.20
C ALA A 107 -13.91 1.11 -11.53
N ASN A 108 -14.72 0.58 -12.45
CA ASN A 108 -16.00 1.17 -12.79
C ASN A 108 -16.92 1.19 -11.57
N ASP A 109 -17.50 2.35 -11.26
CA ASP A 109 -18.30 2.54 -10.05
C ASP A 109 -19.60 1.70 -10.07
N ALA A 110 -20.16 1.43 -11.24
CA ALA A 110 -21.34 0.58 -11.37
C ALA A 110 -21.02 -0.88 -11.00
N ASP A 111 -19.86 -1.40 -11.46
CA ASP A 111 -19.41 -2.75 -11.14
C ASP A 111 -19.12 -2.90 -9.65
N VAL A 112 -18.44 -1.91 -9.05
CA VAL A 112 -18.16 -1.88 -7.61
C VAL A 112 -19.46 -1.85 -6.80
N SER A 113 -20.41 -0.99 -7.18
CA SER A 113 -21.70 -0.86 -6.50
C SER A 113 -22.53 -2.14 -6.60
N SER A 114 -22.61 -2.73 -7.79
CA SER A 114 -23.33 -4.01 -8.01
C SER A 114 -22.71 -5.14 -7.18
N PHE A 115 -21.38 -5.20 -7.10
CA PHE A 115 -20.71 -6.18 -6.27
C PHE A 115 -20.98 -5.97 -4.78
N VAL A 116 -20.92 -4.73 -4.30
CA VAL A 116 -21.23 -4.41 -2.89
C VAL A 116 -22.66 -4.76 -2.55
N ASP A 117 -23.61 -4.44 -3.41
CA ASP A 117 -25.03 -4.77 -3.22
C ASP A 117 -25.24 -6.29 -3.19
N TYR A 118 -24.62 -7.03 -4.13
CA TYR A 118 -24.64 -8.50 -4.15
C TYR A 118 -24.12 -9.10 -2.83
N ILE A 119 -22.97 -8.64 -2.32
CA ILE A 119 -22.42 -9.14 -1.05
C ILE A 119 -23.37 -8.82 0.12
N HIS A 120 -23.96 -7.62 0.17
CA HIS A 120 -24.86 -7.22 1.23
C HIS A 120 -26.18 -8.02 1.21
N GLU A 121 -26.75 -8.27 0.06
CA GLU A 121 -27.97 -9.05 -0.11
C GLU A 121 -27.75 -10.52 0.31
N THR A 122 -26.62 -11.11 -0.14
CA THR A 122 -26.31 -12.52 0.12
C THR A 122 -25.93 -12.78 1.58
N THR A 123 -25.20 -11.87 2.23
CA THR A 123 -24.70 -12.07 3.61
C THR A 123 -25.59 -11.48 4.70
N GLY A 124 -26.69 -10.78 4.33
CA GLY A 124 -27.63 -10.16 5.27
C GLY A 124 -27.00 -9.00 6.03
N HIS A 125 -26.58 -7.96 5.33
CA HIS A 125 -26.18 -6.63 5.84
C HIS A 125 -25.46 -6.65 7.20
N ASN A 126 -24.32 -7.30 7.29
CA ASN A 126 -23.61 -7.45 8.55
C ASN A 126 -22.25 -6.71 8.46
N PRO A 127 -22.20 -5.43 8.87
CA PRO A 127 -20.93 -4.74 9.02
C PRO A 127 -20.10 -5.53 10.03
N GLY A 128 -18.87 -5.88 9.67
CA GLY A 128 -17.95 -6.66 10.50
C GLY A 128 -17.85 -6.10 11.92
N LYS A 129 -18.65 -6.61 12.84
CA LYS A 129 -18.60 -6.29 14.26
C LYS A 129 -17.48 -7.10 14.89
N GLY A 130 -16.25 -6.58 14.82
CA GLY A 130 -15.14 -7.12 15.59
C GLY A 130 -14.47 -6.01 16.36
N ARG A 131 -14.16 -6.19 17.64
CA ARG A 131 -13.27 -5.32 18.40
C ARG A 131 -11.86 -5.92 18.30
N CYS A 132 -10.91 -5.14 17.82
CA CYS A 132 -9.49 -5.42 17.97
C CYS A 132 -8.85 -4.20 18.63
N GLY A 133 -7.98 -4.42 19.60
CA GLY A 133 -7.41 -3.35 20.41
C GLY A 133 -8.47 -2.65 21.26
N ALA A 134 -8.28 -1.35 21.55
CA ALA A 134 -9.15 -0.53 22.40
C ALA A 134 -10.59 -0.31 21.88
N GLY A 135 -11.03 -1.00 20.85
CA GLY A 135 -12.36 -0.82 20.27
C GLY A 135 -12.56 0.53 19.56
N GLN A 136 -11.47 1.26 19.29
CA GLN A 136 -11.52 2.64 18.78
C GLN A 136 -11.19 2.77 17.29
N TRP A 137 -10.85 1.69 16.62
CA TRP A 137 -10.72 1.69 15.16
C TRP A 137 -12.10 1.87 14.55
N THR A 138 -12.31 3.01 13.88
CA THR A 138 -13.56 3.33 13.20
C THR A 138 -13.60 2.81 11.77
N ALA A 139 -12.54 2.15 11.31
CA ALA A 139 -12.50 1.47 10.03
C ALA A 139 -13.64 0.44 9.93
N ALA A 140 -14.16 0.26 8.73
CA ALA A 140 -15.28 -0.63 8.40
C ALA A 140 -16.64 -0.20 8.99
N ARG A 141 -16.88 1.08 9.15
CA ARG A 141 -18.23 1.60 9.44
C ARG A 141 -18.86 2.13 8.16
N GLU A 142 -19.99 1.55 7.80
CA GLU A 142 -20.86 2.14 6.80
C GLU A 142 -21.31 3.52 7.30
N SER A 143 -21.08 4.56 6.50
CA SER A 143 -21.66 5.86 6.77
C SER A 143 -23.16 5.73 6.47
N ALA A 144 -24.01 5.85 7.51
CA ALA A 144 -25.45 5.93 7.31
C ALA A 144 -25.72 7.02 6.26
N ASN A 145 -26.49 6.69 5.23
CA ASN A 145 -26.95 7.64 4.21
C ASN A 145 -27.69 8.77 4.90
N LYS A 146 -26.98 9.79 5.35
CA LYS A 146 -27.57 11.01 5.86
C LYS A 146 -28.10 11.77 4.66
N SER A 147 -29.41 11.83 4.54
CA SER A 147 -30.10 12.78 3.67
C SER A 147 -29.47 14.15 3.87
N GLY A 148 -28.70 14.65 2.90
CA GLY A 148 -27.95 15.91 3.01
C GLY A 148 -26.41 15.78 2.93
N ASN A 149 -25.85 14.62 2.72
CA ASN A 149 -24.41 14.45 2.54
C ASN A 149 -23.93 15.20 1.27
N LYS A 150 -23.03 16.17 1.45
CA LYS A 150 -22.45 16.98 0.37
C LYS A 150 -21.42 16.17 -0.46
N LEU A 151 -21.02 15.00 0.04
CA LEU A 151 -20.02 14.16 -0.61
C LEU A 151 -20.68 13.23 -1.64
N ASP A 152 -20.00 13.02 -2.73
CA ASP A 152 -20.32 12.04 -3.77
C ASP A 152 -19.45 10.77 -3.56
N GLU A 153 -18.13 10.93 -3.50
CA GLU A 153 -17.23 9.88 -3.04
C GLU A 153 -16.63 10.26 -1.67
N GLU A 154 -16.48 9.27 -0.78
CA GLU A 154 -15.93 9.45 0.56
C GLU A 154 -14.41 9.17 0.63
N GLY A 155 -13.81 8.77 -0.48
CA GLY A 155 -12.39 8.48 -0.61
C GLY A 155 -12.10 7.56 -1.79
N VAL A 156 -10.87 7.06 -1.81
CA VAL A 156 -10.39 6.05 -2.77
C VAL A 156 -9.75 4.93 -1.99
N GLU A 157 -10.00 3.69 -2.35
CA GLU A 157 -9.25 2.54 -1.86
C GLU A 157 -8.32 2.03 -2.96
N VAL A 158 -7.09 1.67 -2.60
CA VAL A 158 -6.05 1.30 -3.56
C VAL A 158 -5.35 0.00 -3.18
N ALA A 159 -4.94 -0.75 -4.19
CA ALA A 159 -4.11 -1.95 -4.07
C ALA A 159 -2.72 -1.68 -4.63
N VAL A 160 -1.69 -2.05 -3.87
CA VAL A 160 -0.28 -1.76 -4.15
C VAL A 160 0.54 -3.02 -3.91
N CYS A 161 1.45 -3.36 -4.82
CA CYS A 161 2.37 -4.48 -4.58
C CYS A 161 3.50 -4.10 -3.61
N ARG A 162 4.27 -5.09 -3.14
CA ARG A 162 5.40 -4.88 -2.22
C ARG A 162 6.55 -4.00 -2.76
N HIS A 163 6.52 -3.62 -4.04
CA HIS A 163 7.46 -2.67 -4.65
C HIS A 163 6.91 -1.25 -4.73
N GLY A 164 5.72 -1.02 -4.17
CA GLY A 164 5.06 0.28 -4.19
C GLY A 164 4.44 0.65 -5.54
N VAL A 165 4.21 -0.33 -6.42
CA VAL A 165 3.50 -0.12 -7.69
C VAL A 165 2.01 -0.23 -7.46
N LEU A 166 1.26 0.81 -7.84
CA LEU A 166 -0.20 0.84 -7.85
C LEU A 166 -0.74 -0.15 -8.90
N LEU A 167 -1.64 -1.02 -8.47
CA LEU A 167 -2.22 -2.06 -9.34
C LEU A 167 -3.64 -1.71 -9.76
N LYS A 168 -4.48 -1.32 -8.81
CA LYS A 168 -5.89 -1.00 -9.01
C LYS A 168 -6.37 -0.10 -7.88
N GLY A 169 -7.44 0.65 -8.14
CA GLY A 169 -8.15 1.42 -7.13
C GLY A 169 -9.65 1.41 -7.37
N LEU A 170 -10.42 1.92 -6.43
CA LEU A 170 -11.85 2.15 -6.54
C LEU A 170 -12.30 3.35 -5.71
N ASN A 171 -13.44 3.93 -6.06
CA ASN A 171 -14.07 4.98 -5.28
C ASN A 171 -14.91 4.40 -4.14
N MET A 172 -14.81 4.98 -2.94
CA MET A 172 -15.63 4.62 -1.79
C MET A 172 -16.88 5.50 -1.71
N PHE A 173 -18.06 4.90 -1.60
CA PHE A 173 -19.35 5.62 -1.56
C PHE A 173 -20.10 5.44 -0.22
N ARG A 174 -19.74 4.44 0.58
CA ARG A 174 -20.47 4.02 1.81
C ARG A 174 -19.53 3.97 3.04
N GLY A 175 -18.53 4.83 3.09
CA GLY A 175 -17.46 4.74 4.08
C GLY A 175 -16.42 3.68 3.73
N GLU A 176 -15.61 3.30 4.71
CA GLU A 176 -14.62 2.22 4.57
C GLU A 176 -15.27 0.90 4.97
N ILE A 177 -15.89 0.22 4.01
CA ILE A 177 -16.54 -1.09 4.22
C ILE A 177 -15.66 -2.23 3.68
N PHE A 178 -15.70 -3.39 4.30
CA PHE A 178 -14.89 -4.55 3.89
C PHE A 178 -15.21 -5.11 2.50
N ALA A 179 -16.33 -4.74 1.92
CA ALA A 179 -16.65 -5.13 0.55
C ALA A 179 -15.72 -4.47 -0.51
N TYR A 180 -15.09 -3.33 -0.19
CA TYR A 180 -14.14 -2.68 -1.11
C TYR A 180 -12.80 -3.44 -1.21
N PRO A 181 -12.07 -3.73 -0.10
CA PRO A 181 -10.89 -4.58 -0.20
C PRO A 181 -11.23 -5.97 -0.76
N LEU A 182 -12.43 -6.52 -0.50
CA LEU A 182 -12.89 -7.77 -1.10
C LEU A 182 -13.00 -7.68 -2.63
N TYR A 183 -13.55 -6.58 -3.15
CA TYR A 183 -13.60 -6.34 -4.58
C TYR A 183 -12.19 -6.27 -5.21
N LEU A 184 -11.27 -5.53 -4.58
CA LEU A 184 -9.88 -5.45 -5.05
C LEU A 184 -9.17 -6.80 -4.98
N GLN A 185 -9.38 -7.57 -3.92
CA GLN A 185 -8.83 -8.93 -3.79
C GLN A 185 -9.33 -9.84 -4.92
N LYS A 186 -10.64 -9.78 -5.25
CA LYS A 186 -11.24 -10.50 -6.38
C LYS A 186 -10.60 -10.11 -7.71
N GLN A 187 -10.39 -8.81 -7.97
CA GLN A 187 -9.76 -8.32 -9.19
C GLN A 187 -8.31 -8.82 -9.36
N LEU A 188 -7.62 -9.08 -8.25
CA LEU A 188 -6.22 -9.51 -8.23
C LEU A 188 -6.05 -11.03 -8.10
N ALA A 189 -7.12 -11.80 -7.94
CA ALA A 189 -7.06 -13.25 -7.76
C ALA A 189 -6.34 -13.98 -8.91
N SER A 190 -6.47 -13.48 -10.14
CA SER A 190 -5.81 -14.03 -11.32
C SER A 190 -4.28 -13.85 -11.35
N GLN A 191 -3.71 -12.99 -10.49
CA GLN A 191 -2.28 -12.65 -10.48
C GLN A 191 -1.45 -13.51 -9.51
N THR A 192 -1.97 -14.63 -9.05
CA THR A 192 -1.26 -15.56 -8.13
C THR A 192 -0.62 -14.84 -6.94
N VAL A 193 -1.42 -14.03 -6.22
CA VAL A 193 -0.98 -13.29 -5.02
C VAL A 193 -0.87 -14.23 -3.84
N GLN A 194 0.29 -14.23 -3.14
CA GLN A 194 0.50 -15.09 -1.98
C GLN A 194 -0.03 -14.49 -0.68
N PHE A 195 0.21 -13.19 -0.43
CA PHE A 195 -0.21 -12.51 0.79
C PHE A 195 -1.11 -11.30 0.48
N PHE A 196 -2.21 -11.21 1.23
CA PHE A 196 -3.09 -10.05 1.25
C PHE A 196 -2.86 -9.25 2.53
N CYS A 197 -2.29 -8.05 2.39
CA CYS A 197 -1.90 -7.18 3.49
C CYS A 197 -2.97 -6.11 3.74
N SER A 198 -3.37 -5.97 4.99
CA SER A 198 -4.21 -4.86 5.46
C SER A 198 -3.91 -4.58 6.92
N ASP A 199 -4.04 -3.33 7.34
CA ASP A 199 -3.88 -2.89 8.73
C ASP A 199 -4.98 -3.42 9.67
N VAL A 200 -6.11 -3.88 9.10
CA VAL A 200 -7.24 -4.48 9.84
C VAL A 200 -7.52 -5.93 9.42
N VAL A 201 -6.54 -6.64 8.90
CA VAL A 201 -6.72 -8.02 8.39
C VAL A 201 -7.31 -8.97 9.43
N CYS A 202 -7.03 -8.76 10.72
CA CYS A 202 -7.60 -9.55 11.82
C CYS A 202 -9.14 -9.47 11.92
N LYS A 203 -9.75 -8.43 11.34
CA LYS A 203 -11.21 -8.26 11.20
C LYS A 203 -11.70 -8.62 9.81
N TYR A 204 -10.91 -8.26 8.81
CA TYR A 204 -11.24 -8.50 7.41
C TYR A 204 -11.28 -10.01 7.09
N TRP A 205 -10.30 -10.79 7.57
CA TRP A 205 -10.23 -12.20 7.24
C TRP A 205 -11.42 -13.03 7.75
N PRO A 206 -11.89 -12.88 9.00
CA PRO A 206 -13.14 -13.52 9.45
C PRO A 206 -14.37 -13.06 8.66
N TYR A 207 -14.40 -11.81 8.19
CA TYR A 207 -15.45 -11.32 7.30
C TYR A 207 -15.41 -12.06 5.96
N LEU A 208 -14.23 -12.17 5.33
CA LEU A 208 -14.04 -12.92 4.08
C LEU A 208 -14.50 -14.37 4.23
N GLN A 209 -14.07 -15.07 5.29
CA GLN A 209 -14.50 -16.45 5.56
C GLN A 209 -16.03 -16.59 5.67
N LYS A 210 -16.67 -15.62 6.32
CA LYS A 210 -18.14 -15.58 6.40
C LYS A 210 -18.77 -15.34 5.02
N VAL A 211 -18.23 -14.42 4.22
CA VAL A 211 -18.73 -14.15 2.87
C VAL A 211 -18.60 -15.38 1.99
N VAL A 212 -17.45 -16.05 1.98
CA VAL A 212 -17.21 -17.28 1.20
C VAL A 212 -18.21 -18.39 1.61
N GLY A 213 -18.55 -18.49 2.89
CA GLY A 213 -19.60 -19.42 3.34
C GLY A 213 -20.98 -19.19 2.72
N HIS A 214 -21.25 -17.99 2.17
CA HIS A 214 -22.50 -17.65 1.49
C HIS A 214 -22.30 -17.49 -0.03
N CYS A 215 -21.08 -17.24 -0.48
CA CYS A 215 -20.69 -16.99 -1.87
C CYS A 215 -19.54 -17.93 -2.26
N PRO A 216 -19.80 -19.23 -2.57
CA PRO A 216 -18.77 -20.22 -2.85
C PRO A 216 -17.87 -19.87 -4.05
N GLU A 217 -18.36 -19.07 -4.98
CA GLU A 217 -17.60 -18.57 -6.14
C GLU A 217 -16.43 -17.66 -5.77
N LEU A 218 -16.34 -17.24 -4.49
CA LEU A 218 -15.24 -16.45 -3.95
C LEU A 218 -14.25 -17.29 -3.12
N GLU A 219 -14.36 -18.62 -3.13
CA GLU A 219 -13.52 -19.53 -2.33
C GLU A 219 -12.03 -19.38 -2.67
N ASP A 220 -11.71 -19.14 -3.93
CA ASP A 220 -10.32 -18.94 -4.40
C ASP A 220 -9.61 -17.78 -3.70
N LEU A 221 -10.34 -16.81 -3.15
CA LEU A 221 -9.76 -15.69 -2.40
C LEU A 221 -9.10 -16.14 -1.09
N LEU A 222 -9.51 -17.28 -0.54
CA LEU A 222 -8.89 -17.89 0.65
C LEU A 222 -7.52 -18.52 0.38
N ASN A 223 -7.12 -18.69 -0.89
CA ASN A 223 -5.78 -19.15 -1.28
C ASN A 223 -4.72 -18.09 -0.95
N MET A 224 -5.10 -16.82 -0.92
CA MET A 224 -4.22 -15.77 -0.39
C MET A 224 -4.12 -15.90 1.12
N ARG A 225 -2.94 -15.60 1.67
CA ARG A 225 -2.69 -15.65 3.11
C ARG A 225 -2.87 -14.26 3.72
N PRO A 226 -3.58 -14.15 4.85
CA PRO A 226 -3.77 -12.87 5.53
C PRO A 226 -2.46 -12.37 6.15
N PHE A 227 -2.20 -11.06 6.02
CA PHE A 227 -0.98 -10.43 6.51
C PHE A 227 -1.30 -9.09 7.18
N LEU A 228 -0.92 -8.95 8.44
CA LEU A 228 -1.02 -7.68 9.18
C LEU A 228 0.28 -6.88 8.99
N SER A 229 0.15 -5.63 8.54
CA SER A 229 1.29 -4.74 8.34
C SER A 229 2.09 -4.54 9.62
N ILE A 230 3.42 -4.43 9.51
CA ILE A 230 4.34 -4.57 10.66
C ILE A 230 4.19 -3.44 11.68
N MET A 231 4.04 -2.19 11.24
CA MET A 231 3.87 -1.06 12.17
C MET A 231 2.50 -1.07 12.83
N HIS A 232 1.45 -1.42 12.05
CA HIS A 232 0.10 -1.53 12.59
C HIS A 232 -0.04 -2.73 13.53
N ALA A 233 0.68 -3.82 13.31
CA ALA A 233 0.70 -4.97 14.22
C ALA A 233 1.03 -4.56 15.66
N LYS A 234 1.95 -3.61 15.86
CA LYS A 234 2.28 -3.05 17.17
C LYS A 234 1.15 -2.26 17.84
N ALA A 235 0.17 -1.81 17.07
CA ALA A 235 -1.02 -1.10 17.56
C ALA A 235 -2.19 -2.05 17.84
N HIS A 236 -2.06 -3.32 17.48
CA HIS A 236 -3.01 -4.39 17.76
C HIS A 236 -2.64 -5.13 19.04
N SER A 237 -3.50 -6.07 19.46
CA SER A 237 -3.13 -6.97 20.55
C SER A 237 -1.96 -7.87 20.13
N TRP A 238 -1.13 -8.29 21.07
CA TRP A 238 -0.02 -9.20 20.82
C TRP A 238 -0.45 -10.50 20.10
N MET A 239 -1.68 -10.97 20.37
CA MET A 239 -2.29 -12.11 19.66
C MET A 239 -2.44 -11.86 18.16
N CYS A 240 -2.84 -10.65 17.77
CA CYS A 240 -2.94 -10.28 16.36
C CYS A 240 -1.55 -10.22 15.71
N GLU A 241 -0.55 -9.72 16.43
CA GLU A 241 0.84 -9.70 15.96
C GLU A 241 1.38 -11.11 15.72
N LEU A 242 1.16 -12.02 16.66
CA LEU A 242 1.60 -13.40 16.52
C LEU A 242 0.87 -14.17 15.42
N LYS A 243 -0.45 -14.02 15.34
CA LYS A 243 -1.28 -14.78 14.40
C LYS A 243 -1.20 -14.24 12.97
N TRP A 244 -1.17 -12.91 12.79
CA TRP A 244 -1.33 -12.24 11.51
C TRP A 244 -0.10 -11.44 11.07
N GLY A 245 0.82 -11.13 12.02
CA GLY A 245 1.98 -10.29 11.76
C GLY A 245 2.96 -10.94 10.80
N GLY A 246 3.45 -10.16 9.83
CA GLY A 246 4.28 -10.66 8.75
C GLY A 246 5.59 -11.32 9.20
N ARG A 247 6.16 -10.91 10.34
CA ARG A 247 7.37 -11.52 10.90
C ARG A 247 7.20 -13.01 11.22
N ASN A 248 5.97 -13.42 11.52
CA ASN A 248 5.64 -14.79 11.92
C ASN A 248 5.07 -15.61 10.74
N GLN A 249 4.91 -15.00 9.57
CA GLN A 249 4.40 -15.66 8.37
C GLN A 249 5.53 -16.28 7.55
N GLU A 250 5.55 -17.59 7.45
CA GLU A 250 6.49 -18.32 6.59
C GLU A 250 6.30 -17.95 5.12
N GLY A 251 7.40 -17.71 4.41
CA GLY A 251 7.41 -17.30 3.01
C GLY A 251 7.17 -15.81 2.77
N ALA A 252 6.97 -15.01 3.84
CA ALA A 252 6.75 -13.57 3.71
C ALA A 252 8.04 -12.76 3.55
N GLY A 253 9.19 -13.35 3.87
CA GLY A 253 10.46 -12.65 3.89
C GLY A 253 10.43 -11.44 4.84
N THR A 254 10.95 -10.31 4.40
CA THR A 254 10.90 -9.05 5.14
C THR A 254 9.84 -8.07 4.60
N THR A 255 8.77 -8.59 4.01
CA THR A 255 7.64 -7.78 3.55
C THR A 255 7.06 -6.96 4.70
N ILE A 256 6.80 -5.69 4.47
CA ILE A 256 6.32 -4.74 5.48
C ILE A 256 4.79 -4.63 5.44
N GLY A 257 4.20 -4.62 4.23
CA GLY A 257 2.77 -4.46 4.02
C GLY A 257 2.27 -3.01 4.18
N GLU A 258 3.18 -2.02 4.09
CA GLU A 258 2.90 -0.59 4.30
C GLU A 258 3.26 0.25 3.09
N GLU A 259 3.54 -0.38 1.98
CA GLU A 259 3.85 0.30 0.71
C GLU A 259 2.68 1.17 0.25
N VAL A 260 1.46 0.79 0.62
CA VAL A 260 0.24 1.54 0.35
C VAL A 260 0.21 2.91 1.03
N GLU A 261 0.83 3.06 2.21
CA GLU A 261 0.90 4.33 2.94
C GLU A 261 1.71 5.40 2.18
N GLN A 262 2.82 5.00 1.53
CA GLN A 262 3.60 5.90 0.68
C GLN A 262 2.78 6.40 -0.50
N VAL A 263 2.03 5.50 -1.13
CA VAL A 263 1.12 5.82 -2.24
C VAL A 263 0.00 6.74 -1.77
N ASN A 264 -0.63 6.43 -0.63
CA ASN A 264 -1.68 7.25 -0.03
C ASN A 264 -1.16 8.65 0.32
N SER A 265 0.07 8.76 0.82
CA SER A 265 0.72 10.06 1.06
C SER A 265 0.88 10.85 -0.23
N PHE A 266 1.36 10.21 -1.31
CA PHE A 266 1.52 10.86 -2.62
C PHE A 266 0.18 11.32 -3.20
N LEU A 267 -0.81 10.43 -3.27
CA LEU A 267 -2.13 10.74 -3.85
C LEU A 267 -2.89 11.79 -3.02
N SER A 268 -2.71 11.82 -1.70
CA SER A 268 -3.33 12.83 -0.81
C SER A 268 -2.96 14.26 -1.18
N ARG A 269 -1.81 14.50 -1.82
CA ARG A 269 -1.42 15.82 -2.31
C ARG A 269 -2.39 16.36 -3.38
N ALA A 270 -3.07 15.45 -4.11
CA ALA A 270 -4.09 15.84 -5.10
C ALA A 270 -5.43 16.26 -4.46
N ALA A 271 -5.67 15.95 -3.19
CA ALA A 271 -6.96 16.15 -2.53
C ALA A 271 -7.45 17.62 -2.59
N ILE A 272 -6.53 18.59 -2.48
CA ILE A 272 -6.86 20.01 -2.55
C ILE A 272 -7.58 20.38 -3.85
N CYS A 273 -7.17 19.80 -4.98
CA CYS A 273 -7.73 20.08 -6.29
C CYS A 273 -8.85 19.08 -6.66
N SER A 274 -8.65 17.80 -6.37
CA SER A 274 -9.53 16.72 -6.85
C SER A 274 -10.92 16.76 -6.22
N LYS A 275 -11.07 17.26 -5.00
CA LYS A 275 -12.35 17.33 -4.29
C LYS A 275 -13.43 18.21 -4.96
N TYR A 276 -13.03 19.11 -5.84
CA TYR A 276 -13.95 20.01 -6.58
C TYR A 276 -14.05 19.68 -8.08
N MET A 277 -13.33 18.67 -8.57
CA MET A 277 -13.40 18.24 -9.97
C MET A 277 -14.71 17.51 -10.23
N SER A 278 -15.17 17.52 -11.50
CA SER A 278 -16.19 16.57 -11.93
C SER A 278 -15.65 15.13 -11.81
N LYS A 279 -16.54 14.15 -11.70
CA LYS A 279 -16.17 12.73 -11.52
C LYS A 279 -15.18 12.27 -12.60
N ALA A 280 -15.50 12.50 -13.86
CA ALA A 280 -14.69 12.11 -15.01
C ALA A 280 -13.28 12.73 -14.97
N VAL A 281 -13.19 14.06 -14.83
CA VAL A 281 -11.89 14.77 -14.75
C VAL A 281 -11.05 14.30 -13.56
N ARG A 282 -11.68 14.00 -12.42
CA ARG A 282 -10.98 13.45 -11.26
C ARG A 282 -10.40 12.07 -11.54
N THR A 283 -11.20 11.18 -12.14
CA THR A 283 -10.76 9.84 -12.56
C THR A 283 -9.57 9.92 -13.50
N ASP A 284 -9.66 10.75 -14.53
CA ASP A 284 -8.57 10.96 -15.49
C ASP A 284 -7.29 11.49 -14.81
N MET A 285 -7.41 12.52 -13.97
CA MET A 285 -6.27 13.10 -13.29
C MET A 285 -5.61 12.16 -12.28
N LEU A 286 -6.39 11.39 -11.52
CA LEU A 286 -5.85 10.39 -10.60
C LEU A 286 -5.16 9.24 -11.35
N THR A 287 -5.70 8.84 -12.51
CA THR A 287 -5.07 7.83 -13.38
C THR A 287 -3.73 8.30 -13.92
N ILE A 288 -3.64 9.54 -14.40
CA ILE A 288 -2.38 10.13 -14.89
C ILE A 288 -1.34 10.20 -13.74
N GLN A 289 -1.74 10.62 -12.55
CA GLN A 289 -0.84 10.69 -11.39
C GLN A 289 -0.39 9.31 -10.93
N ALA A 290 -1.28 8.33 -10.91
CA ALA A 290 -0.98 6.94 -10.57
C ALA A 290 -0.02 6.30 -11.60
N SER A 291 -0.23 6.53 -12.89
CA SER A 291 0.68 6.11 -13.96
C SER A 291 2.07 6.74 -13.82
N GLY A 292 2.13 8.05 -13.54
CA GLY A 292 3.40 8.75 -13.31
C GLY A 292 4.15 8.26 -12.06
N TRP A 293 3.42 7.92 -10.99
CA TRP A 293 4.01 7.26 -9.81
C TRP A 293 4.62 5.91 -10.19
N ASN A 294 3.87 5.06 -10.88
CA ASN A 294 4.34 3.74 -11.29
C ASN A 294 5.54 3.81 -12.21
N LYS A 295 5.56 4.76 -13.14
CA LYS A 295 6.73 5.00 -14.03
C LYS A 295 8.00 5.24 -13.21
N ARG A 296 7.96 6.14 -12.22
CA ARG A 296 9.11 6.42 -11.33
C ARG A 296 9.54 5.18 -10.54
N LYS A 297 8.58 4.38 -10.03
CA LYS A 297 8.90 3.12 -9.32
C LYS A 297 9.58 2.11 -10.25
N ALA A 298 9.08 1.96 -11.48
CA ALA A 298 9.66 1.04 -12.47
C ALA A 298 11.07 1.46 -12.91
N GLU A 299 11.32 2.76 -13.12
CA GLU A 299 12.63 3.31 -13.51
C GLU A 299 13.74 3.09 -12.47
N ASN A 300 13.36 2.98 -11.18
CA ASN A 300 14.29 2.77 -10.07
C ASN A 300 14.26 1.35 -9.49
N LEU A 301 13.51 0.44 -10.11
CA LEU A 301 13.26 -0.91 -9.56
C LEU A 301 14.56 -1.74 -9.48
N ASP A 302 15.45 -1.62 -10.47
CA ASP A 302 16.76 -2.27 -10.50
C ASP A 302 17.60 -1.91 -9.26
N ARG A 303 17.75 -0.62 -8.97
CA ARG A 303 18.49 -0.14 -7.80
C ARG A 303 17.82 -0.55 -6.49
N THR A 304 16.48 -0.48 -6.43
CA THR A 304 15.72 -0.85 -5.23
C THR A 304 15.92 -2.32 -4.88
N LEU A 305 15.84 -3.23 -5.86
CA LEU A 305 16.06 -4.66 -5.64
C LEU A 305 17.50 -4.97 -5.25
N ALA A 306 18.48 -4.34 -5.92
CA ALA A 306 19.90 -4.52 -5.58
C ALA A 306 20.21 -4.04 -4.16
N LYS A 307 19.76 -2.84 -3.78
CA LYS A 307 19.91 -2.30 -2.42
C LYS A 307 19.24 -3.20 -1.37
N ARG A 308 18.07 -3.74 -1.69
CA ARG A 308 17.33 -4.65 -0.82
C ARG A 308 18.11 -5.96 -0.61
N TYR A 309 18.67 -6.54 -1.66
CA TYR A 309 19.50 -7.74 -1.57
C TYR A 309 20.71 -7.51 -0.66
N ILE A 310 21.51 -6.47 -0.94
CA ILE A 310 22.72 -6.17 -0.17
C ILE A 310 22.39 -5.97 1.31
N LYS A 311 21.36 -5.17 1.63
CA LYS A 311 20.90 -4.98 3.00
C LYS A 311 20.43 -6.29 3.66
N THR A 312 19.80 -7.18 2.89
CA THR A 312 19.34 -8.48 3.42
C THR A 312 20.51 -9.36 3.80
N VAL A 313 21.52 -9.49 2.94
CA VAL A 313 22.74 -10.27 3.22
C VAL A 313 23.49 -9.74 4.44
N GLN A 314 23.65 -8.42 4.56
CA GLN A 314 24.25 -7.79 5.74
C GLN A 314 23.47 -8.13 7.01
N ARG A 315 22.15 -7.99 6.98
CA ARG A 315 21.27 -8.30 8.12
C ARG A 315 21.25 -9.78 8.49
N ILE A 316 21.44 -10.69 7.53
CA ILE A 316 21.60 -12.12 7.81
C ILE A 316 22.85 -12.34 8.66
N ALA A 317 23.99 -11.75 8.28
CA ALA A 317 25.24 -11.87 9.04
C ALA A 317 25.11 -11.31 10.47
N GLU A 318 24.48 -10.14 10.62
CA GLU A 318 24.20 -9.53 11.93
C GLU A 318 23.25 -10.39 12.77
N ALA A 319 22.12 -10.85 12.21
CA ALA A 319 21.14 -11.66 12.92
C ALA A 319 21.71 -13.04 13.33
N THR A 320 22.58 -13.62 12.50
CA THR A 320 23.29 -14.87 12.84
C THR A 320 24.18 -14.67 14.04
N LYS A 321 25.03 -13.63 14.01
CA LYS A 321 25.91 -13.29 15.14
C LYS A 321 25.13 -12.99 16.43
N ASP A 322 24.01 -12.28 16.32
CA ASP A 322 23.13 -11.97 17.45
C ASP A 322 22.50 -13.23 18.05
N LEU A 323 22.07 -14.18 17.19
CA LEU A 323 21.51 -15.46 17.64
C LEU A 323 22.56 -16.32 18.32
N GLU A 324 23.76 -16.43 17.74
CA GLU A 324 24.89 -17.17 18.31
C GLU A 324 25.28 -16.60 19.68
N LYS A 325 25.34 -15.28 19.82
CA LYS A 325 25.59 -14.61 21.09
C LYS A 325 24.53 -14.96 22.12
N LEU A 326 23.26 -14.86 21.78
CA LEU A 326 22.14 -15.16 22.69
C LEU A 326 22.11 -16.63 23.10
N THR A 327 22.35 -17.57 22.18
CA THR A 327 22.40 -19.02 22.49
C THR A 327 23.58 -19.37 23.37
N THR A 328 24.73 -18.70 23.18
CA THR A 328 25.92 -18.87 24.06
C THR A 328 25.66 -18.33 25.45
N GLU A 329 25.08 -17.11 25.58
CA GLU A 329 24.72 -16.50 26.86
C GLU A 329 23.74 -17.38 27.68
N LEU A 330 22.82 -18.04 26.99
CA LEU A 330 21.81 -18.91 27.61
C LEU A 330 22.28 -20.40 27.69
N SER A 331 23.48 -20.70 27.22
CA SER A 331 24.05 -22.09 27.18
C SER A 331 23.12 -23.09 26.50
N LEU A 332 22.45 -22.67 25.40
CA LEU A 332 21.46 -23.46 24.68
C LEU A 332 22.12 -24.31 23.58
N GLN A 333 21.69 -25.56 23.47
CA GLN A 333 22.00 -26.43 22.36
C GLN A 333 20.96 -26.27 21.22
N GLN A 334 21.32 -26.63 20.01
CA GLN A 334 20.47 -26.43 18.82
C GLN A 334 19.10 -27.12 18.96
N ASP A 335 19.06 -28.33 19.53
CA ASP A 335 17.80 -29.05 19.76
C ASP A 335 16.90 -28.33 20.76
N THR A 336 17.49 -27.71 21.79
CA THR A 336 16.76 -26.90 22.76
C THR A 336 16.17 -25.64 22.11
N VAL A 337 16.90 -25.01 21.19
CA VAL A 337 16.39 -23.84 20.43
C VAL A 337 15.18 -24.24 19.59
N GLN A 338 15.24 -25.39 18.89
CA GLN A 338 14.12 -25.89 18.11
C GLN A 338 12.90 -26.23 18.99
N GLN A 339 13.13 -26.85 20.14
CA GLN A 339 12.08 -27.12 21.11
C GLN A 339 11.43 -25.82 21.61
N TRP A 340 12.22 -24.80 21.92
CA TRP A 340 11.70 -23.51 22.36
C TRP A 340 10.88 -22.81 21.27
N VAL A 341 11.27 -22.90 20.02
CA VAL A 341 10.49 -22.40 18.89
C VAL A 341 9.13 -23.11 18.81
N SER A 342 9.13 -24.43 18.93
CA SER A 342 7.90 -25.24 18.94
C SER A 342 7.00 -24.89 20.13
N ASP A 343 7.57 -24.74 21.32
CA ASP A 343 6.82 -24.36 22.52
C ASP A 343 6.10 -23.02 22.36
N VAL A 344 6.78 -22.00 21.80
CA VAL A 344 6.16 -20.68 21.52
C VAL A 344 5.07 -20.79 20.47
N GLN A 345 5.26 -21.57 19.41
CA GLN A 345 4.24 -21.82 18.39
C GLN A 345 3.01 -22.52 18.96
N GLN A 346 3.20 -23.56 19.78
CA GLN A 346 2.11 -24.24 20.46
C GLN A 346 1.36 -23.34 21.42
N TRP A 347 2.09 -22.55 22.21
CA TRP A 347 1.50 -21.58 23.09
C TRP A 347 0.66 -20.55 22.32
N THR A 348 1.15 -20.08 21.17
CA THR A 348 0.44 -19.13 20.30
C THR A 348 -0.84 -19.74 19.73
N SER A 349 -0.82 -21.01 19.29
CA SER A 349 -1.98 -21.68 18.72
C SER A 349 -3.03 -22.06 19.77
N GLY A 350 -2.60 -22.34 21.01
CA GLY A 350 -3.45 -22.69 22.15
C GLY A 350 -3.99 -21.49 22.93
N ALA A 351 -3.44 -20.30 22.72
CA ALA A 351 -3.87 -19.06 23.38
C ALA A 351 -5.24 -18.61 22.88
N THR A 352 -6.27 -19.23 23.40
CA THR A 352 -7.65 -18.71 23.32
C THR A 352 -7.72 -17.43 24.12
N ILE A 353 -8.37 -16.42 23.58
CA ILE A 353 -8.57 -15.13 24.23
C ILE A 353 -9.47 -15.36 25.46
N GLN A 354 -8.85 -15.49 26.60
CA GLN A 354 -9.53 -15.94 27.80
C GLN A 354 -10.28 -14.86 28.56
N ASN A 355 -10.05 -13.57 28.33
CA ASN A 355 -10.72 -12.58 29.16
C ASN A 355 -10.97 -11.26 28.43
N ASP A 356 -12.24 -10.84 28.32
CA ASP A 356 -12.64 -9.53 27.79
C ASP A 356 -12.00 -8.37 28.55
N LEU A 357 -11.66 -8.57 29.83
CA LEU A 357 -11.03 -7.59 30.68
C LEU A 357 -9.55 -7.34 30.29
N GLN A 358 -8.78 -8.40 30.03
CA GLN A 358 -7.39 -8.30 29.55
C GLN A 358 -7.32 -7.57 28.21
N ARG A 359 -8.21 -7.89 27.28
CA ARG A 359 -8.37 -7.16 26.01
C ARG A 359 -8.67 -5.68 26.23
N THR A 360 -9.54 -5.37 27.16
CA THR A 360 -9.94 -3.99 27.45
C THR A 360 -8.73 -3.20 27.97
N ILE A 361 -7.93 -3.80 28.84
CA ILE A 361 -6.71 -3.19 29.40
C ILE A 361 -5.67 -2.93 28.29
N GLU A 362 -5.33 -3.95 27.49
CA GLU A 362 -4.39 -3.81 26.37
C GLU A 362 -4.86 -2.74 25.38
N GLY A 363 -6.12 -2.78 25.05
CA GLY A 363 -6.71 -1.85 24.10
C GLY A 363 -6.70 -0.40 24.60
N LEU A 364 -7.00 -0.16 25.86
CA LEU A 364 -6.94 1.18 26.46
C LEU A 364 -5.49 1.67 26.55
N TYR A 365 -4.55 0.80 26.93
CA TYR A 365 -3.11 1.12 26.97
C TYR A 365 -2.61 1.59 25.59
N LEU A 366 -2.84 0.80 24.54
CA LEU A 366 -2.44 1.12 23.17
C LEU A 366 -3.10 2.39 22.66
N GLY A 367 -4.41 2.56 22.88
CA GLY A 367 -5.15 3.75 22.50
C GLY A 367 -4.61 5.03 23.14
N ILE A 368 -4.26 4.98 24.44
CA ILE A 368 -3.66 6.13 25.15
C ILE A 368 -2.26 6.43 24.60
N LYS A 369 -1.41 5.42 24.38
CA LYS A 369 -0.06 5.58 23.82
C LYS A 369 -0.12 6.25 22.44
N GLN A 370 -0.97 5.77 21.56
CA GLN A 370 -1.14 6.30 20.22
C GLN A 370 -1.61 7.76 20.23
N ARG A 371 -2.59 8.11 21.12
CA ARG A 371 -3.04 9.51 21.24
C ARG A 371 -1.99 10.41 21.87
N LYS A 372 -1.20 9.92 22.82
CA LYS A 372 -0.02 10.66 23.33
C LYS A 372 0.96 10.93 22.18
N PHE A 373 1.26 9.95 21.35
CA PHE A 373 2.12 10.12 20.20
C PHE A 373 1.57 11.19 19.23
N GLN A 374 0.27 11.13 18.91
CA GLN A 374 -0.38 12.15 18.09
C GLN A 374 -0.34 13.54 18.72
N LEU A 375 -0.52 13.62 20.05
CA LEU A 375 -0.49 14.91 20.78
C LEU A 375 0.88 15.58 20.74
N TYR A 376 1.97 14.80 20.78
CA TYR A 376 3.34 15.32 20.87
C TYR A 376 4.05 15.49 19.55
N ARG A 377 3.73 14.69 18.53
CA ARG A 377 4.42 14.69 17.23
C ARG A 377 3.65 15.36 16.09
N GLN A 378 2.33 15.54 16.21
CA GLN A 378 1.53 16.20 15.17
C GLN A 378 1.22 17.64 15.58
N SER A 379 1.45 18.59 14.67
CA SER A 379 1.08 20.01 14.81
C SER A 379 -0.43 20.18 14.57
N GLY A 380 -1.25 19.71 15.51
CA GLY A 380 -2.70 19.91 15.46
C GLY A 380 -3.10 21.24 16.12
N GLY A 381 -4.12 21.91 15.57
CA GLY A 381 -4.68 23.13 16.16
C GLY A 381 -5.14 22.93 17.63
N ASN A 382 -5.20 24.03 18.40
CA ASN A 382 -5.51 24.01 19.84
C ASN A 382 -6.78 23.23 20.20
N LYS A 383 -7.83 23.29 19.37
CA LYS A 383 -9.10 22.57 19.55
C LYS A 383 -8.91 21.06 19.51
N ARG A 384 -8.13 20.54 18.52
CA ARG A 384 -7.82 19.10 18.38
C ARG A 384 -6.96 18.58 19.54
N ARG A 385 -5.94 19.36 19.94
CA ARG A 385 -5.10 19.02 21.11
C ARG A 385 -5.91 18.95 22.40
N HIS A 386 -6.86 19.85 22.60
CA HIS A 386 -7.77 19.83 23.75
C HIS A 386 -8.69 18.60 23.72
N GLN A 387 -9.24 18.25 22.57
CA GLN A 387 -10.06 17.03 22.39
C GLN A 387 -9.25 15.76 22.68
N LEU A 388 -8.01 15.66 22.18
CA LEU A 388 -7.13 14.53 22.44
C LEU A 388 -6.81 14.39 23.93
N ARG A 389 -6.47 15.51 24.61
CA ARG A 389 -6.23 15.50 26.08
C ARG A 389 -7.44 15.03 26.86
N ARG A 390 -8.65 15.48 26.48
CA ARG A 390 -9.90 15.04 27.13
C ARG A 390 -10.15 13.55 26.92
N LYS A 391 -9.94 13.04 25.72
CA LYS A 391 -10.05 11.60 25.42
C LYS A 391 -9.04 10.77 26.21
N ILE A 392 -7.78 11.19 26.24
CA ILE A 392 -6.72 10.53 27.04
C ILE A 392 -7.12 10.47 28.52
N ALA A 393 -7.68 11.53 29.09
CA ALA A 393 -8.10 11.56 30.48
C ALA A 393 -9.26 10.58 30.77
N VAL A 394 -10.25 10.50 29.86
CA VAL A 394 -11.38 9.55 30.00
C VAL A 394 -10.89 8.11 29.90
N GLU A 395 -10.04 7.81 28.92
CA GLU A 395 -9.50 6.46 28.72
C GLU A 395 -8.55 6.03 29.85
N LYS A 396 -7.83 6.97 30.44
CA LYS A 396 -6.98 6.70 31.57
C LYS A 396 -7.78 6.29 32.82
N LYS A 397 -8.94 6.92 33.05
CA LYS A 397 -9.88 6.50 34.10
C LYS A 397 -10.47 5.12 33.82
N ALA A 398 -10.84 4.83 32.57
CA ALA A 398 -11.33 3.52 32.19
C ALA A 398 -10.27 2.42 32.34
N LEU A 399 -8.98 2.74 32.02
CA LEU A 399 -7.85 1.85 32.23
C LEU A 399 -7.63 1.56 33.73
N GLU A 400 -7.76 2.59 34.59
CA GLU A 400 -7.62 2.44 36.04
C GLU A 400 -8.69 1.48 36.61
N VAL A 401 -9.95 1.64 36.20
CA VAL A 401 -11.03 0.73 36.59
C VAL A 401 -10.74 -0.69 36.14
N ALA A 402 -10.37 -0.87 34.87
CA ALA A 402 -10.09 -2.20 34.32
C ALA A 402 -8.88 -2.88 35.00
N ILE A 403 -7.83 -2.12 35.34
CA ILE A 403 -6.68 -2.63 36.12
C ILE A 403 -7.12 -3.05 37.53
N ASN A 404 -7.94 -2.25 38.21
CA ASN A 404 -8.43 -2.59 39.55
C ASN A 404 -9.30 -3.85 39.53
N ASP A 405 -10.18 -3.98 38.54
CA ASP A 405 -11.02 -5.17 38.36
C ASP A 405 -10.15 -6.41 38.09
N HIS A 406 -9.10 -6.27 37.26
CA HIS A 406 -8.14 -7.36 36.99
C HIS A 406 -7.38 -7.74 38.27
N ASN A 407 -6.81 -6.76 38.95
CA ASN A 407 -6.00 -6.98 40.17
C ASN A 407 -6.80 -7.59 41.33
N ALA A 408 -8.14 -7.41 41.33
CA ALA A 408 -9.04 -8.05 42.28
C ALA A 408 -9.27 -9.55 42.01
N THR A 409 -9.00 -10.02 40.79
CA THR A 409 -9.25 -11.40 40.37
C THR A 409 -8.02 -12.28 40.27
N VAL A 410 -6.80 -11.70 40.39
CA VAL A 410 -5.54 -12.37 40.15
C VAL A 410 -4.62 -12.35 41.38
N GLY A 411 -3.62 -13.27 41.43
CA GLY A 411 -2.61 -13.32 42.49
C GLY A 411 -1.58 -12.18 42.38
N GLU A 412 -0.77 -11.97 43.45
CA GLU A 412 0.20 -10.84 43.53
C GLU A 412 1.16 -10.76 42.35
N VAL A 413 1.56 -11.89 41.76
CA VAL A 413 2.53 -11.96 40.66
C VAL A 413 1.92 -11.46 39.33
N GLU A 414 0.61 -11.54 39.19
CA GLU A 414 -0.13 -11.16 37.98
C GLU A 414 -0.74 -9.76 38.07
N LYS A 415 -0.57 -9.07 39.19
CA LYS A 415 -1.09 -7.72 39.37
C LYS A 415 -0.39 -6.71 38.45
N LEU A 416 -1.18 -5.84 37.86
CA LEU A 416 -0.71 -4.75 37.02
C LEU A 416 -0.40 -3.50 37.85
N PRO A 417 0.65 -2.73 37.47
CA PRO A 417 0.94 -1.46 38.10
C PRO A 417 -0.14 -0.41 37.76
N PRO A 418 -0.22 0.69 38.50
CA PRO A 418 -1.17 1.77 38.23
C PRO A 418 -0.94 2.37 36.84
N PRO A 419 -1.98 2.98 36.21
CA PRO A 419 -1.95 3.46 34.83
C PRO A 419 -0.76 4.38 34.49
N ASN A 420 -0.27 5.16 35.47
CA ASN A 420 0.85 6.08 35.23
C ASN A 420 2.17 5.33 35.00
N GLU A 421 2.44 4.32 35.79
CA GLU A 421 3.62 3.47 35.69
C GLU A 421 3.55 2.59 34.46
N LEU A 422 2.39 1.97 34.23
CA LEU A 422 2.12 1.16 33.03
C LEU A 422 2.37 1.95 31.75
N LEU A 423 1.88 3.18 31.66
CA LEU A 423 2.01 4.06 30.50
C LEU A 423 3.40 4.72 30.38
N ALA A 424 4.28 4.59 31.36
CA ALA A 424 5.66 5.06 31.28
C ALA A 424 6.56 4.10 30.50
N VAL A 425 6.21 2.81 30.46
CA VAL A 425 6.96 1.75 29.76
C VAL A 425 6.58 1.73 28.28
N ASP A 426 7.54 1.76 27.36
CA ASP A 426 7.24 1.82 25.93
C ASP A 426 6.75 0.50 25.33
N ASN A 427 7.27 -0.63 25.78
CA ASN A 427 6.81 -1.96 25.41
C ASN A 427 6.56 -2.75 26.70
N TYR A 428 5.35 -2.65 27.25
CA TYR A 428 5.00 -3.37 28.45
C TYR A 428 4.71 -4.84 28.13
N SER A 429 5.41 -5.76 28.81
CA SER A 429 5.14 -7.20 28.76
C SER A 429 4.03 -7.54 29.75
N TRP A 430 2.93 -8.04 29.25
CA TRP A 430 1.78 -8.37 30.07
C TRP A 430 2.02 -9.64 30.91
N PRO A 431 1.52 -9.72 32.16
CA PRO A 431 1.64 -10.93 32.97
C PRO A 431 1.05 -12.18 32.32
N TRP A 432 0.00 -12.01 31.51
CA TRP A 432 -0.62 -13.08 30.73
C TRP A 432 0.04 -13.34 29.38
N GLU A 433 1.00 -12.51 28.98
CA GLU A 433 1.73 -12.65 27.72
C GLU A 433 2.87 -13.66 27.83
N CYS A 434 3.63 -13.61 28.93
CA CYS A 434 4.77 -14.49 29.17
C CYS A 434 5.12 -14.56 30.65
N HIS A 435 5.15 -15.74 31.24
CA HIS A 435 5.70 -15.94 32.58
C HIS A 435 7.08 -16.62 32.51
N GLY A 436 8.10 -15.98 33.13
CA GLY A 436 9.40 -16.54 33.44
C GLY A 436 10.16 -17.15 32.28
N ASP A 437 10.08 -18.46 32.14
CA ASP A 437 10.77 -19.23 31.09
C ASP A 437 10.28 -18.88 29.66
N MET A 438 9.02 -18.57 29.49
CA MET A 438 8.44 -18.22 28.17
C MET A 438 8.95 -16.89 27.62
N GLU A 439 9.31 -15.92 28.47
CA GLU A 439 9.92 -14.66 27.99
C GLU A 439 11.30 -14.92 27.35
N ARG A 440 12.10 -15.80 27.95
CA ARG A 440 13.39 -16.22 27.38
C ARG A 440 13.18 -16.98 26.07
N LYS A 441 12.21 -17.91 26.03
CA LYS A 441 11.84 -18.66 24.83
C LYS A 441 11.38 -17.73 23.71
N LYS A 442 10.57 -16.71 24.03
CA LYS A 442 10.12 -15.70 23.06
C LYS A 442 11.28 -14.89 22.49
N LYS A 443 12.25 -14.46 23.30
CA LYS A 443 13.44 -13.74 22.78
C LYS A 443 14.24 -14.57 21.79
N VAL A 444 14.42 -15.86 22.05
CA VAL A 444 15.08 -16.78 21.13
C VAL A 444 14.23 -16.99 19.88
N PHE A 445 12.94 -17.23 20.05
CA PHE A 445 11.97 -17.36 18.96
C PHE A 445 12.01 -16.17 18.01
N ASP A 446 11.95 -14.93 18.54
CA ASP A 446 11.98 -13.70 17.73
C ASP A 446 13.25 -13.59 16.88
N LYS A 447 14.43 -13.98 17.44
CA LYS A 447 15.70 -13.99 16.71
C LYS A 447 15.77 -15.08 15.65
N VAL A 448 15.27 -16.28 15.94
CA VAL A 448 15.19 -17.40 14.98
C VAL A 448 14.24 -17.03 13.84
N MET A 449 13.07 -16.48 14.14
CA MET A 449 12.09 -16.07 13.12
C MET A 449 12.64 -14.94 12.25
N LEU A 450 13.33 -13.96 12.86
CA LEU A 450 13.98 -12.90 12.08
C LEU A 450 15.00 -13.47 11.09
N LEU A 451 15.87 -14.37 11.54
CA LEU A 451 16.87 -14.99 10.67
C LEU A 451 16.23 -15.81 9.57
N ALA A 452 15.16 -16.57 9.88
CA ALA A 452 14.40 -17.32 8.90
C ALA A 452 13.79 -16.40 7.83
N ARG A 453 13.13 -15.30 8.25
CA ARG A 453 12.55 -14.31 7.32
C ARG A 453 13.60 -13.63 6.45
N LEU A 454 14.78 -13.32 7.00
CA LEU A 454 15.88 -12.74 6.23
C LEU A 454 16.42 -13.71 5.16
N LYS A 455 16.58 -14.99 5.50
CA LYS A 455 16.98 -16.02 4.53
C LYS A 455 15.93 -16.18 3.42
N GLU A 456 14.65 -16.19 3.77
CA GLU A 456 13.58 -16.20 2.76
C GLU A 456 13.64 -14.96 1.87
N GLU A 457 13.89 -13.78 2.45
CA GLU A 457 14.00 -12.54 1.70
C GLU A 457 15.09 -12.58 0.64
N GLU A 458 16.23 -13.17 0.96
CA GLU A 458 17.33 -13.36 0.00
C GLU A 458 16.84 -14.14 -1.24
N PHE A 459 16.15 -15.26 -1.06
CA PHE A 459 15.58 -16.04 -2.16
C PHE A 459 14.47 -15.29 -2.91
N ILE A 460 13.63 -14.55 -2.17
CA ILE A 460 12.53 -13.77 -2.76
C ILE A 460 13.11 -12.69 -3.69
N VAL A 461 14.11 -11.93 -3.23
CA VAL A 461 14.70 -10.87 -4.03
C VAL A 461 15.41 -11.44 -5.27
N VAL A 462 16.10 -12.57 -5.15
CA VAL A 462 16.70 -13.24 -6.32
C VAL A 462 15.63 -13.65 -7.34
N ARG A 463 14.49 -14.15 -6.88
CA ARG A 463 13.36 -14.48 -7.75
C ARG A 463 12.79 -13.24 -8.44
N GLU A 464 12.59 -12.15 -7.70
CA GLU A 464 12.08 -10.89 -8.21
C GLU A 464 13.02 -10.24 -9.24
N VAL A 465 14.33 -10.33 -9.02
CA VAL A 465 15.35 -9.94 -9.99
C VAL A 465 15.21 -10.75 -11.29
N LYS A 466 15.04 -12.07 -11.19
CA LYS A 466 14.84 -12.94 -12.37
C LYS A 466 13.55 -12.57 -13.11
N GLN A 467 12.44 -12.38 -12.38
CA GLN A 467 11.15 -11.96 -12.96
C GLN A 467 11.27 -10.59 -13.66
N HIS A 468 11.94 -9.62 -13.04
CA HIS A 468 12.17 -8.31 -13.64
C HIS A 468 12.96 -8.41 -14.96
N MET A 469 14.02 -9.19 -14.98
CA MET A 469 14.83 -9.41 -16.17
C MET A 469 14.03 -10.10 -17.29
N GLU A 470 13.24 -11.12 -16.93
CA GLU A 470 12.41 -11.87 -17.87
C GLU A 470 11.26 -11.01 -18.42
N TYR A 471 10.62 -10.22 -17.57
CA TYR A 471 9.61 -9.26 -18.00
C TYR A 471 10.15 -8.30 -19.07
N MET A 472 11.34 -7.70 -18.86
CA MET A 472 11.94 -6.80 -19.83
C MET A 472 12.29 -7.51 -21.16
N ARG A 473 12.79 -8.76 -21.10
CA ARG A 473 13.05 -9.56 -22.32
C ARG A 473 11.76 -9.87 -23.07
N SER A 474 10.72 -10.25 -22.34
CA SER A 474 9.39 -10.54 -22.94
C SER A 474 8.82 -9.29 -23.62
N VAL A 475 8.90 -8.13 -22.97
CA VAL A 475 8.46 -6.85 -23.58
C VAL A 475 9.27 -6.52 -24.84
N ALA A 476 10.61 -6.69 -24.82
CA ALA A 476 11.44 -6.47 -25.99
C ALA A 476 11.02 -7.38 -27.16
N GLY A 477 10.86 -8.69 -26.89
CA GLY A 477 10.42 -9.65 -27.91
C GLY A 477 9.04 -9.34 -28.49
N LEU A 478 8.07 -8.93 -27.65
CA LEU A 478 6.73 -8.50 -28.13
C LEU A 478 6.80 -7.25 -29.03
N ILE A 479 7.67 -6.29 -28.68
CA ILE A 479 7.87 -5.09 -29.51
C ILE A 479 8.54 -5.45 -30.85
N GLU A 480 9.54 -6.33 -30.85
CA GLU A 480 10.21 -6.82 -32.06
C GLU A 480 9.22 -7.53 -32.98
N GLU A 481 8.44 -8.46 -32.43
CA GLU A 481 7.42 -9.20 -33.17
C GLU A 481 6.38 -8.27 -33.78
N PHE A 482 5.85 -7.33 -33.01
CA PHE A 482 4.87 -6.36 -33.49
C PHE A 482 5.47 -5.43 -34.55
N THR A 483 6.72 -5.01 -34.38
CA THR A 483 7.46 -4.21 -35.38
C THR A 483 7.63 -4.97 -36.69
N PHE A 484 7.98 -6.26 -36.61
CA PHE A 484 8.10 -7.15 -37.78
C PHE A 484 6.76 -7.29 -38.50
N GLN A 485 5.67 -7.60 -37.78
CA GLN A 485 4.31 -7.74 -38.32
C GLN A 485 3.88 -6.45 -39.03
N LEU A 486 4.13 -5.27 -38.45
CA LEU A 486 3.82 -3.98 -39.07
C LEU A 486 4.62 -3.70 -40.36
N THR A 487 5.84 -4.21 -40.45
CA THR A 487 6.73 -4.00 -41.58
C THR A 487 6.34 -4.92 -42.77
N GLU A 488 6.00 -6.18 -42.46
CA GLU A 488 5.64 -7.21 -43.44
C GLU A 488 4.17 -7.15 -43.89
N ASP A 489 3.30 -6.44 -43.15
CA ASP A 489 1.87 -6.38 -43.47
C ASP A 489 1.59 -5.48 -44.66
N THR A 490 1.82 -6.02 -45.86
CA THR A 490 1.41 -5.43 -47.15
C THR A 490 -0.09 -5.54 -47.42
N THR A 491 -0.83 -6.31 -46.59
CA THR A 491 -2.25 -6.65 -46.82
C THR A 491 -3.22 -5.89 -45.92
N GLY A 492 -2.73 -5.06 -44.98
CA GLY A 492 -3.56 -4.28 -44.06
C GLY A 492 -4.37 -5.10 -43.04
N LYS A 493 -4.01 -6.38 -42.81
CA LYS A 493 -4.69 -7.28 -41.87
C LYS A 493 -4.18 -7.17 -40.45
N CYS A 494 -3.14 -6.39 -40.19
CA CYS A 494 -2.66 -6.14 -38.82
C CYS A 494 -3.70 -5.29 -38.07
N SER A 495 -3.81 -5.47 -36.73
CA SER A 495 -4.79 -4.82 -35.83
C SER A 495 -4.71 -3.27 -35.77
N THR A 496 -4.13 -2.65 -36.77
CA THR A 496 -4.01 -1.20 -36.98
C THR A 496 -5.06 -0.65 -37.97
N GLU A 497 -6.22 -1.30 -38.05
CA GLU A 497 -7.35 -0.82 -38.86
C GLU A 497 -7.62 0.65 -38.54
N GLY A 498 -7.54 1.51 -39.58
CA GLY A 498 -7.76 2.95 -39.48
C GLY A 498 -6.50 3.83 -39.42
N LEU A 499 -5.29 3.28 -39.30
CA LEU A 499 -4.05 4.05 -39.38
C LEU A 499 -3.67 4.31 -40.86
N MET A 500 -3.56 5.60 -41.21
CA MET A 500 -2.98 5.98 -42.49
C MET A 500 -1.50 5.63 -42.56
N GLU A 501 -0.91 5.58 -43.75
CA GLU A 501 0.53 5.29 -43.96
C GLU A 501 1.47 6.08 -43.03
N LYS A 502 1.30 7.40 -42.90
CA LYS A 502 2.03 8.25 -41.98
C LYS A 502 1.83 7.86 -40.51
N GLY A 503 0.66 7.34 -40.15
CA GLY A 503 0.38 6.81 -38.79
C GLY A 503 1.19 5.53 -38.50
N ARG A 504 1.28 4.63 -39.50
CA ARG A 504 2.08 3.40 -39.43
C ARG A 504 3.58 3.74 -39.31
N GLU A 505 4.12 4.65 -40.11
CA GLU A 505 5.48 5.13 -40.02
C GLU A 505 5.77 5.73 -38.64
N GLY A 506 4.85 6.57 -38.12
CA GLY A 506 4.94 7.15 -36.78
C GLY A 506 4.97 6.09 -35.69
N LEU A 507 4.09 5.08 -35.78
CA LEU A 507 4.06 3.97 -34.81
C LEU A 507 5.35 3.15 -34.86
N LEU A 508 5.88 2.83 -36.05
CA LEU A 508 7.17 2.16 -36.22
C LEU A 508 8.32 2.95 -35.56
N CYS A 509 8.32 4.28 -35.68
CA CYS A 509 9.31 5.13 -35.00
C CYS A 509 9.19 5.03 -33.47
N VAL A 510 7.96 5.04 -32.95
CA VAL A 510 7.69 4.88 -31.50
C VAL A 510 8.15 3.51 -31.01
N LEU A 511 7.80 2.44 -31.70
CA LEU A 511 8.19 1.06 -31.35
C LEU A 511 9.71 0.89 -31.35
N LYS A 512 10.42 1.36 -32.38
CA LYS A 512 11.88 1.32 -32.45
C LYS A 512 12.56 2.14 -31.33
N ARG A 513 11.99 3.28 -30.94
CA ARG A 513 12.46 4.05 -29.81
C ARG A 513 12.23 3.28 -28.51
N ARG A 514 11.05 2.73 -28.32
CA ARG A 514 10.68 1.96 -27.13
C ARG A 514 11.57 0.71 -26.95
N LEU A 515 11.82 -0.01 -28.03
CA LEU A 515 12.73 -1.16 -28.01
C LEU A 515 14.11 -0.77 -27.47
N ARG A 516 14.71 0.30 -28.01
CA ARG A 516 16.00 0.82 -27.54
C ARG A 516 15.98 1.22 -26.06
N GLU A 517 14.89 1.83 -25.58
CA GLU A 517 14.71 2.17 -24.16
C GLU A 517 14.68 0.90 -23.28
N VAL A 518 13.93 -0.13 -23.68
CA VAL A 518 13.84 -1.40 -22.95
C VAL A 518 15.18 -2.14 -22.95
N GLU A 519 15.89 -2.18 -24.09
CA GLU A 519 17.23 -2.77 -24.19
C GLU A 519 18.25 -2.04 -23.31
N ALA A 520 18.21 -0.71 -23.28
CA ALA A 520 19.06 0.09 -22.41
C ALA A 520 18.75 -0.15 -20.92
N GLN A 521 17.46 -0.24 -20.55
CA GLN A 521 17.06 -0.60 -19.19
C GLN A 521 17.50 -2.01 -18.82
N LEU A 522 17.38 -2.98 -19.72
CA LEU A 522 17.86 -4.34 -19.53
C LEU A 522 19.36 -4.42 -19.33
N ALA A 523 20.14 -3.67 -20.13
CA ALA A 523 21.61 -3.59 -19.99
C ALA A 523 22.01 -2.96 -18.65
N LYS A 524 21.34 -1.87 -18.24
CA LYS A 524 21.52 -1.23 -16.94
C LYS A 524 21.19 -2.19 -15.79
N ALA A 525 20.05 -2.88 -15.86
CA ALA A 525 19.65 -3.83 -14.85
C ALA A 525 20.62 -5.01 -14.74
N ARG A 526 21.13 -5.55 -15.85
CA ARG A 526 22.18 -6.57 -15.84
C ARG A 526 23.44 -6.11 -15.10
N THR A 527 23.84 -4.87 -15.29
CA THR A 527 24.99 -4.29 -14.59
C THR A 527 24.70 -4.14 -13.10
N THR A 528 23.54 -3.59 -12.75
CA THR A 528 23.11 -3.39 -11.35
C THR A 528 22.96 -4.72 -10.59
N TYR A 529 22.52 -5.79 -11.27
CA TYR A 529 22.30 -7.11 -10.65
C TYR A 529 23.53 -8.03 -10.66
N LYS A 530 24.68 -7.61 -11.11
CA LYS A 530 25.91 -8.44 -11.12
C LYS A 530 26.22 -9.02 -9.74
N CYS A 531 26.09 -8.25 -8.66
CA CYS A 531 26.32 -8.68 -7.29
C CYS A 531 25.34 -9.78 -6.83
N ILE A 532 24.10 -9.80 -7.37
CA ILE A 532 23.04 -10.75 -7.02
C ILE A 532 23.18 -12.05 -7.83
N LEU A 533 23.65 -11.92 -9.07
CA LEU A 533 23.78 -13.03 -10.01
C LEU A 533 25.13 -13.76 -9.91
N GLY A 534 25.96 -13.44 -8.91
CA GLY A 534 27.22 -14.14 -8.65
C GLY A 534 28.43 -13.64 -9.47
N LEU A 535 28.34 -12.46 -10.05
CA LEU A 535 29.41 -11.85 -10.86
C LEU A 535 30.03 -10.64 -10.12
N GLN A 536 30.93 -10.90 -9.18
CA GLN A 536 31.78 -9.96 -8.42
C GLN A 536 31.08 -8.93 -7.51
N THR A 537 31.65 -8.72 -6.32
CA THR A 537 31.21 -7.76 -5.29
C THR A 537 31.40 -6.32 -5.77
N LEU A 538 30.31 -5.53 -5.79
CA LEU A 538 30.37 -4.08 -5.90
C LEU A 538 30.67 -3.46 -4.52
N PRO A 539 31.54 -2.43 -4.44
CA PRO A 539 31.73 -1.65 -3.23
C PRO A 539 30.44 -0.90 -2.85
N LEU A 540 30.18 -0.79 -1.55
CA LEU A 540 28.99 -0.14 -0.98
C LEU A 540 28.93 1.38 -1.23
N ASP A 541 30.04 2.00 -1.59
CA ASP A 541 30.19 3.46 -1.68
C ASP A 541 29.53 4.10 -2.92
N ASP A 542 29.10 3.30 -3.90
CA ASP A 542 28.44 3.80 -5.13
C ASP A 542 26.92 4.03 -4.97
N PHE A 543 26.35 3.66 -3.81
CA PHE A 543 24.96 3.95 -3.47
C PHE A 543 24.92 5.08 -2.44
N SER A 544 25.35 6.30 -2.83
CA SER A 544 25.10 7.49 -2.03
C SER A 544 23.62 7.55 -1.67
N GLU A 545 23.38 7.78 -0.39
CA GLU A 545 22.07 8.01 0.19
C GLU A 545 21.41 9.24 -0.45
N GLU A 546 20.86 9.09 -1.64
CA GLU A 546 19.65 9.81 -1.94
C GLU A 546 18.59 9.12 -1.10
N GLU A 547 18.55 9.47 0.19
CA GLU A 547 17.36 9.31 0.98
C GLU A 547 16.23 9.91 0.15
N ASP A 548 15.27 9.07 -0.26
CA ASP A 548 13.90 9.52 -0.48
C ASP A 548 13.39 10.06 0.87
N SER A 549 13.96 11.19 1.29
CA SER A 549 13.41 12.08 2.29
C SER A 549 12.20 12.79 1.66
N GLU A 550 11.25 12.01 1.13
CA GLU A 550 9.88 12.46 1.08
C GLU A 550 9.41 12.51 2.54
N ASN A 551 9.90 13.58 3.17
CA ASN A 551 9.48 14.09 4.45
C ASN A 551 7.98 13.88 4.60
N THR A 552 7.59 12.97 5.49
CA THR A 552 6.25 12.90 6.06
C THR A 552 6.00 14.11 6.96
N SER A 553 6.08 15.31 6.41
CA SER A 553 5.48 16.47 7.01
C SER A 553 4.03 16.53 6.52
N SER A 554 3.16 15.74 7.14
CA SER A 554 1.73 15.96 7.06
C SER A 554 1.41 17.24 7.84
N THR A 555 1.48 18.38 7.18
CA THR A 555 0.78 19.57 7.62
C THR A 555 -0.70 19.37 7.32
N ASP A 556 -1.40 18.71 8.24
CA ASP A 556 -2.86 18.71 8.28
C ASP A 556 -3.32 20.11 8.74
N GLU A 557 -3.40 21.06 7.81
CA GLU A 557 -4.26 22.22 7.99
C GLU A 557 -5.69 21.81 7.62
N GLU A 558 -6.43 21.30 8.61
CA GLU A 558 -7.89 21.31 8.56
C GLU A 558 -8.36 22.77 8.64
N LEU A 559 -8.74 23.34 7.50
CA LEU A 559 -9.63 24.50 7.48
C LEU A 559 -10.98 24.04 8.05
N GLY A 560 -11.29 24.55 9.26
CA GLY A 560 -12.58 24.35 9.88
C GLY A 560 -13.68 25.14 9.15
N GLU A 561 -14.78 24.51 8.94
CA GLU A 561 -16.19 24.79 9.25
C GLU A 561 -17.07 23.74 8.58
#